data_81609454c49b2aa5cf09388d685c499f
#
_entry.id   81609454c49b2aa5cf09388d685c499f
#
_cell.length_a   1.000
_cell.length_b   1.000
_cell.length_c   1.000
_cell.angle_alpha   90.00
_cell.angle_beta   90.00
_cell.angle_gamma   90.00
#
_symmetry.space_group_name_H-M   'P 1'
#
loop_
_entity.id
_entity.type
_entity.pdbx_description
1 polymer ?
#
loop_
_entity_poly.entity_id
_entity_poly.type
_entity_poly.pdbx_seq_one_letter_code
_entity_poly.pdbx_strand_id
1 'polypeptide(L)'
;MKLRVRIVPAAIAALSLTLSAIAQVPHATPFSADMQIKYEGGESPQQWHGKLYVASGYMRFDLQNPPNEGPIILTNFATQTDDVLLPPMKAYVEHRIGDPHARGPAAAMRDLRAYDPSNPCANQANLSCKKIGVETVAGRSCDHWEFDHQGTVANIWVDQKLRFPLKTVTKDATVTLSDVKEGESDASLFQIPGDYKKVNMNPGPGAIPAQPRP
;
A
#
# COMPACT_ATOMS: atom_id res chain seq x y z
N MET A 1 -19.84 75.06 10.91
CA MET A 1 -20.18 73.70 11.40
C MET A 1 -19.56 72.69 10.46
N LYS A 2 -18.36 72.12 10.80
CA LYS A 2 -17.61 71.17 9.92
C LYS A 2 -17.84 69.79 10.40
N LEU A 3 -18.56 68.95 9.62
CA LEU A 3 -18.83 67.53 9.89
C LEU A 3 -17.59 66.68 9.52
N ARG A 4 -16.96 66.10 10.53
CA ARG A 4 -15.86 65.15 10.30
C ARG A 4 -16.40 63.71 10.19
N VAL A 5 -16.40 63.18 8.98
CA VAL A 5 -16.70 61.76 8.73
C VAL A 5 -15.48 60.93 9.16
N ARG A 6 -15.63 60.08 10.17
CA ARG A 6 -14.63 59.05 10.56
C ARG A 6 -14.84 57.80 9.71
N ILE A 7 -13.88 57.50 8.84
CA ILE A 7 -13.81 56.25 8.12
C ILE A 7 -13.18 55.20 9.07
N VAL A 8 -13.95 54.18 9.41
CA VAL A 8 -13.46 53.00 10.16
C VAL A 8 -12.97 52.00 9.12
N PRO A 9 -11.71 51.55 9.15
CA PRO A 9 -11.25 50.47 8.27
C PRO A 9 -11.81 49.14 8.74
N ALA A 10 -12.64 48.52 7.90
CA ALA A 10 -13.05 47.14 8.09
C ALA A 10 -11.86 46.23 7.81
N ALA A 11 -11.35 45.56 8.86
CA ALA A 11 -10.34 44.52 8.74
C ALA A 11 -10.99 43.26 8.13
N ILE A 12 -10.70 43.00 6.86
CA ILE A 12 -11.06 41.75 6.21
C ILE A 12 -10.07 40.67 6.73
N ALA A 13 -10.51 39.86 7.68
CA ALA A 13 -9.80 38.67 8.08
C ALA A 13 -9.87 37.64 6.93
N ALA A 14 -8.81 37.53 6.16
CA ALA A 14 -8.65 36.47 5.18
C ALA A 14 -8.48 35.14 5.93
N LEU A 15 -9.57 34.35 5.98
CA LEU A 15 -9.58 32.99 6.47
C LEU A 15 -8.86 32.11 5.41
N SER A 16 -7.56 31.92 5.58
CA SER A 16 -6.76 30.98 4.78
C SER A 16 -7.19 29.56 5.13
N LEU A 17 -8.12 28.99 4.33
CA LEU A 17 -8.36 27.55 4.30
C LEU A 17 -7.09 26.87 3.75
N THR A 18 -6.24 26.39 4.65
CA THR A 18 -5.24 25.39 4.29
C THR A 18 -5.99 24.11 3.96
N LEU A 19 -6.27 23.89 2.66
CA LEU A 19 -6.61 22.54 2.19
C LEU A 19 -5.40 21.67 2.49
N SER A 20 -5.45 20.94 3.59
CA SER A 20 -4.58 19.79 3.80
C SER A 20 -4.87 18.84 2.63
N ALA A 21 -3.87 18.62 1.76
CA ALA A 21 -3.94 17.58 0.75
C ALA A 21 -4.07 16.27 1.51
N ILE A 22 -5.29 15.80 1.71
CA ILE A 22 -5.58 14.45 2.17
C ILE A 22 -5.02 13.58 1.05
N ALA A 23 -3.97 12.80 1.37
CA ALA A 23 -3.45 11.80 0.45
C ALA A 23 -4.65 10.98 -0.03
N GLN A 24 -4.98 11.12 -1.31
CA GLN A 24 -6.18 10.48 -1.86
C GLN A 24 -5.94 8.98 -1.77
N VAL A 25 -6.76 8.33 -0.96
CA VAL A 25 -6.90 6.87 -0.98
C VAL A 25 -7.11 6.46 -2.42
N PRO A 26 -6.32 5.54 -2.97
CA PRO A 26 -6.58 5.06 -4.31
C PRO A 26 -8.04 4.61 -4.40
N HIS A 27 -8.81 5.16 -5.35
CA HIS A 27 -10.19 4.74 -5.60
C HIS A 27 -10.19 3.38 -6.32
N ALA A 28 -9.61 2.37 -5.66
CA ALA A 28 -9.69 1.02 -6.15
C ALA A 28 -11.11 0.49 -5.94
N THR A 29 -11.65 -0.17 -6.97
CA THR A 29 -12.87 -0.97 -6.80
C THR A 29 -12.58 -2.03 -5.74
N PRO A 30 -13.45 -2.25 -4.75
CA PRO A 30 -13.26 -3.30 -3.75
C PRO A 30 -13.14 -4.69 -4.39
N PHE A 31 -12.17 -5.48 -3.92
CA PHE A 31 -11.95 -6.84 -4.39
C PHE A 31 -11.14 -7.67 -3.38
N SER A 32 -11.10 -8.98 -3.60
CA SER A 32 -10.12 -9.87 -2.99
C SER A 32 -9.38 -10.65 -4.09
N ALA A 33 -8.14 -11.06 -3.77
CA ALA A 33 -7.30 -11.82 -4.71
C ALA A 33 -6.31 -12.70 -3.95
N ASP A 34 -5.82 -13.75 -4.59
CA ASP A 34 -4.65 -14.46 -4.12
C ASP A 34 -3.41 -13.68 -4.55
N MET A 35 -2.46 -13.50 -3.63
CA MET A 35 -1.23 -12.74 -3.85
C MET A 35 -0.01 -13.62 -3.66
N GLN A 36 0.88 -13.57 -4.63
CA GLN A 36 2.20 -14.19 -4.57
C GLN A 36 3.26 -13.11 -4.66
N ILE A 37 4.24 -13.18 -3.76
CA ILE A 37 5.43 -12.33 -3.77
C ILE A 37 6.64 -13.26 -3.91
N LYS A 38 7.44 -13.06 -4.97
CA LYS A 38 8.75 -13.67 -5.15
C LYS A 38 9.81 -12.60 -4.96
N TYR A 39 10.71 -12.81 -4.04
CA TYR A 39 11.83 -11.91 -3.79
C TYR A 39 13.13 -12.62 -4.16
N GLU A 40 13.89 -12.03 -5.07
CA GLU A 40 15.13 -12.58 -5.61
C GLU A 40 16.37 -11.77 -5.16
N GLY A 41 16.15 -10.65 -4.48
CA GLY A 41 17.20 -9.79 -3.92
C GLY A 41 17.70 -10.33 -2.58
N GLY A 42 18.77 -11.11 -2.59
CA GLY A 42 19.37 -11.64 -1.36
C GLY A 42 20.12 -12.94 -1.60
N GLU A 43 20.71 -13.51 -0.52
CA GLU A 43 21.47 -14.77 -0.59
C GLU A 43 20.58 -15.99 -0.91
N SER A 44 19.28 -15.89 -0.62
CA SER A 44 18.30 -16.94 -0.90
C SER A 44 17.00 -16.36 -1.39
N PRO A 45 16.44 -16.84 -2.51
CA PRO A 45 15.12 -16.48 -2.98
C PRO A 45 14.07 -16.76 -1.90
N GLN A 46 13.15 -15.83 -1.71
CA GLN A 46 12.04 -15.96 -0.77
C GLN A 46 10.72 -15.86 -1.52
N GLN A 47 9.73 -16.63 -1.09
CA GLN A 47 8.41 -16.63 -1.66
C GLN A 47 7.37 -16.59 -0.56
N TRP A 48 6.43 -15.66 -0.71
CA TRP A 48 5.28 -15.53 0.18
C TRP A 48 4.00 -15.66 -0.62
N HIS A 49 3.01 -16.27 0.00
CA HIS A 49 1.66 -16.39 -0.52
C HIS A 49 0.69 -15.86 0.51
N GLY A 50 -0.45 -15.38 0.05
CA GLY A 50 -1.49 -14.95 0.94
C GLY A 50 -2.73 -14.47 0.20
N LYS A 51 -3.67 -13.97 0.99
CA LYS A 51 -4.92 -13.39 0.50
C LYS A 51 -4.86 -11.88 0.66
N LEU A 52 -5.08 -11.17 -0.43
CA LEU A 52 -5.23 -9.71 -0.44
C LEU A 52 -6.72 -9.36 -0.43
N TYR A 53 -7.08 -8.39 0.42
CA TYR A 53 -8.39 -7.74 0.43
C TYR A 53 -8.18 -6.25 0.27
N VAL A 54 -8.93 -5.63 -0.63
CA VAL A 54 -8.91 -4.19 -0.89
C VAL A 54 -10.32 -3.65 -0.70
N ALA A 55 -10.45 -2.60 0.11
CA ALA A 55 -11.69 -1.88 0.34
C ALA A 55 -11.43 -0.38 0.31
N SER A 56 -12.50 0.43 0.34
CA SER A 56 -12.35 1.89 0.41
C SER A 56 -11.60 2.28 1.68
N GLY A 57 -10.40 2.82 1.52
CA GLY A 57 -9.58 3.28 2.64
C GLY A 57 -8.75 2.22 3.34
N TYR A 58 -8.81 0.95 2.92
CA TYR A 58 -8.12 -0.15 3.58
C TYR A 58 -7.53 -1.15 2.60
N MET A 59 -6.43 -1.77 3.03
CA MET A 59 -5.91 -2.99 2.43
C MET A 59 -5.55 -3.98 3.55
N ARG A 60 -5.77 -5.26 3.30
CA ARG A 60 -5.38 -6.34 4.19
C ARG A 60 -4.68 -7.42 3.41
N PHE A 61 -3.54 -7.88 3.90
CA PHE A 61 -2.82 -9.01 3.36
C PHE A 61 -2.59 -10.06 4.44
N ASP A 62 -3.22 -11.20 4.28
CA ASP A 62 -3.07 -12.35 5.18
C ASP A 62 -2.00 -13.27 4.61
N LEU A 63 -0.81 -13.30 5.23
CA LEU A 63 0.22 -14.28 4.87
C LEU A 63 -0.22 -15.68 5.29
N GLN A 64 -0.05 -16.64 4.38
CA GLN A 64 -0.46 -18.04 4.58
C GLN A 64 0.76 -18.96 4.80
N ASN A 65 1.75 -18.52 5.53
CA ASN A 65 2.90 -19.38 5.85
C ASN A 65 3.31 -19.24 7.32
N PRO A 66 2.90 -20.17 8.20
CA PRO A 66 1.96 -21.28 7.98
C PRO A 66 0.51 -20.82 7.80
N PRO A 67 -0.38 -21.66 7.24
CA PRO A 67 -1.80 -21.30 7.08
C PRO A 67 -2.44 -20.86 8.39
N ASN A 68 -3.13 -19.72 8.40
CA ASN A 68 -3.83 -19.11 9.54
C ASN A 68 -2.95 -18.65 10.72
N GLU A 69 -1.63 -18.81 10.65
CA GLU A 69 -0.70 -18.40 11.71
C GLU A 69 0.29 -17.34 11.25
N GLY A 70 0.31 -17.05 9.94
CA GLY A 70 1.15 -16.02 9.36
C GLY A 70 0.75 -14.61 9.82
N PRO A 71 1.67 -13.65 9.72
CA PRO A 71 1.34 -12.26 10.02
C PRO A 71 0.30 -11.72 9.05
N ILE A 72 -0.52 -10.79 9.55
CA ILE A 72 -1.50 -10.03 8.76
C ILE A 72 -1.00 -8.60 8.68
N ILE A 73 -0.95 -8.05 7.47
CA ILE A 73 -0.64 -6.63 7.27
C ILE A 73 -1.94 -5.91 7.00
N LEU A 74 -2.30 -4.99 7.88
CA LEU A 74 -3.49 -4.17 7.76
C LEU A 74 -3.09 -2.71 7.53
N THR A 75 -3.40 -2.20 6.34
CA THR A 75 -3.14 -0.82 5.96
C THR A 75 -4.40 0.01 6.15
N ASN A 76 -4.27 1.13 6.86
CA ASN A 76 -5.31 2.16 6.98
C ASN A 76 -4.80 3.46 6.34
N PHE A 77 -5.38 3.83 5.21
CA PHE A 77 -4.98 5.04 4.48
C PHE A 77 -5.43 6.34 5.16
N ALA A 78 -6.48 6.30 5.98
CA ALA A 78 -6.95 7.50 6.68
C ALA A 78 -5.99 7.91 7.82
N THR A 79 -5.46 6.92 8.55
CA THR A 79 -4.47 7.15 9.62
C THR A 79 -3.04 7.11 9.13
N GLN A 80 -2.81 6.70 7.88
CA GLN A 80 -1.48 6.51 7.29
C GLN A 80 -0.64 5.50 8.07
N THR A 81 -1.28 4.38 8.48
CA THR A 81 -0.64 3.32 9.26
C THR A 81 -0.67 1.97 8.56
N ASP A 82 0.37 1.19 8.81
CA ASP A 82 0.47 -0.23 8.55
C ASP A 82 0.56 -0.96 9.89
N ASP A 83 -0.44 -1.77 10.21
CA ASP A 83 -0.44 -2.61 11.40
C ASP A 83 -0.06 -4.03 11.01
N VAL A 84 1.06 -4.53 11.55
CA VAL A 84 1.48 -5.92 11.39
C VAL A 84 0.95 -6.72 12.56
N LEU A 85 -0.12 -7.47 12.34
CA LEU A 85 -0.74 -8.32 13.34
C LEU A 85 0.01 -9.66 13.41
N LEU A 86 0.21 -10.14 14.62
CA LEU A 86 0.90 -11.39 14.95
C LEU A 86 -0.11 -12.32 15.67
N PRO A 87 -0.90 -13.11 14.94
CA PRO A 87 -2.02 -13.88 15.51
C PRO A 87 -1.62 -14.83 16.65
N PRO A 88 -0.50 -15.58 16.59
CA PRO A 88 -0.12 -16.46 17.67
C PRO A 88 0.17 -15.75 19.00
N MET A 89 0.56 -14.47 18.93
CA MET A 89 0.91 -13.65 20.08
C MET A 89 -0.25 -12.75 20.53
N LYS A 90 -1.34 -12.66 19.76
CA LYS A 90 -2.40 -11.66 19.93
C LYS A 90 -1.83 -10.25 20.11
N ALA A 91 -0.87 -9.90 19.29
CA ALA A 91 -0.15 -8.63 19.33
C ALA A 91 -0.11 -7.98 17.94
N TYR A 92 0.16 -6.67 17.90
CA TYR A 92 0.42 -5.98 16.65
C TYR A 92 1.48 -4.90 16.82
N VAL A 93 2.17 -4.60 15.71
CA VAL A 93 3.15 -3.51 15.59
C VAL A 93 2.61 -2.51 14.59
N GLU A 94 2.55 -1.25 14.97
CA GLU A 94 2.13 -0.17 14.09
C GLU A 94 3.34 0.51 13.45
N HIS A 95 3.29 0.69 12.15
CA HIS A 95 4.25 1.45 11.35
C HIS A 95 3.54 2.58 10.61
N ARG A 96 4.29 3.60 10.20
CA ARG A 96 3.78 4.59 9.25
C ARG A 96 3.86 4.02 7.84
N ILE A 97 2.87 4.34 6.99
CA ILE A 97 2.95 4.03 5.57
C ILE A 97 4.21 4.69 4.98
N GLY A 98 4.95 3.91 4.20
CA GLY A 98 6.18 4.38 3.57
C GLY A 98 7.42 4.34 4.48
N ASP A 99 7.35 3.65 5.61
CA ASP A 99 8.53 3.44 6.47
C ASP A 99 9.67 2.82 5.63
N PRO A 100 10.82 3.52 5.49
CA PRO A 100 11.96 3.02 4.71
C PRO A 100 12.60 1.77 5.34
N HIS A 101 12.29 1.49 6.60
CA HIS A 101 12.78 0.31 7.30
C HIS A 101 11.85 -0.91 7.14
N ALA A 102 10.68 -0.77 6.51
CA ALA A 102 9.83 -1.90 6.19
C ALA A 102 10.60 -2.93 5.34
N ARG A 103 10.43 -4.22 5.65
CA ARG A 103 11.10 -5.36 4.99
C ARG A 103 10.09 -6.42 4.61
N GLY A 104 10.50 -7.30 3.69
CA GLY A 104 9.69 -8.45 3.30
C GLY A 104 8.34 -8.05 2.68
N PRO A 105 7.24 -8.75 3.04
CA PRO A 105 5.91 -8.47 2.48
C PRO A 105 5.42 -7.04 2.72
N ALA A 106 5.77 -6.40 3.84
CA ALA A 106 5.41 -5.01 4.10
C ALA A 106 6.05 -4.03 3.10
N ALA A 107 7.29 -4.29 2.67
CA ALA A 107 7.93 -3.51 1.63
C ALA A 107 7.22 -3.68 0.27
N ALA A 108 6.85 -4.91 -0.11
CA ALA A 108 6.10 -5.18 -1.33
C ALA A 108 4.73 -4.49 -1.35
N MET A 109 4.04 -4.46 -0.21
CA MET A 109 2.77 -3.73 -0.06
C MET A 109 2.95 -2.21 -0.25
N ARG A 110 4.07 -1.65 0.22
CA ARG A 110 4.42 -0.25 -0.01
C ARG A 110 4.55 0.03 -1.50
N ASP A 111 5.24 -0.83 -2.24
CA ASP A 111 5.50 -0.63 -3.67
C ASP A 111 4.20 -0.72 -4.50
N LEU A 112 3.25 -1.57 -4.13
CA LEU A 112 1.92 -1.61 -4.75
C LEU A 112 1.13 -0.30 -4.58
N ARG A 113 1.42 0.50 -3.56
CA ARG A 113 0.72 1.75 -3.24
C ARG A 113 1.44 3.00 -3.78
N ALA A 114 2.67 2.85 -4.26
CA ALA A 114 3.52 3.98 -4.66
C ALA A 114 3.02 4.72 -5.90
N TYR A 115 2.07 4.16 -6.63
CA TYR A 115 1.62 4.65 -7.93
C TYR A 115 0.18 5.15 -7.90
N ASP A 116 -0.08 6.26 -8.60
CA ASP A 116 -1.45 6.63 -8.95
C ASP A 116 -1.97 5.66 -10.03
N PRO A 117 -2.96 4.81 -9.74
CA PRO A 117 -3.44 3.83 -10.70
C PRO A 117 -4.13 4.47 -11.92
N SER A 118 -4.51 5.76 -11.84
CA SER A 118 -5.08 6.50 -12.96
C SER A 118 -4.02 7.02 -13.91
N ASN A 119 -2.87 7.39 -13.35
CA ASN A 119 -1.72 7.90 -14.06
C ASN A 119 -0.46 7.52 -13.30
N PRO A 120 0.03 6.29 -13.49
CA PRO A 120 1.23 5.80 -12.81
C PRO A 120 2.47 6.69 -13.02
N CYS A 121 2.50 7.46 -14.10
CA CYS A 121 3.57 8.42 -14.36
C CYS A 121 3.41 9.78 -13.65
N ALA A 122 2.28 10.04 -12.99
CA ALA A 122 2.07 11.30 -12.28
C ALA A 122 3.07 11.45 -11.13
N ASN A 123 3.59 12.67 -10.95
CA ASN A 123 4.48 13.03 -9.84
C ASN A 123 5.82 12.27 -9.76
N GLN A 124 6.26 11.66 -10.87
CA GLN A 124 7.51 10.90 -10.95
C GLN A 124 8.64 11.75 -11.56
N ALA A 125 8.98 12.88 -10.94
CA ALA A 125 9.85 13.92 -11.50
C ALA A 125 11.27 13.44 -11.91
N ASN A 126 11.75 12.31 -11.36
CA ASN A 126 13.09 11.78 -11.62
C ASN A 126 13.07 10.39 -12.28
N LEU A 127 11.92 9.94 -12.77
CA LEU A 127 11.77 8.65 -13.43
C LEU A 127 11.40 8.85 -14.90
N SER A 128 12.03 8.10 -15.80
CA SER A 128 11.45 7.87 -17.11
C SER A 128 10.28 6.92 -16.94
N CYS A 129 9.08 7.34 -17.35
CA CYS A 129 7.86 6.55 -17.23
C CYS A 129 7.11 6.56 -18.55
N LYS A 130 6.75 5.39 -19.05
CA LYS A 130 5.99 5.25 -20.30
C LYS A 130 4.98 4.11 -20.24
N LYS A 131 3.86 4.30 -20.93
CA LYS A 131 2.91 3.21 -21.21
C LYS A 131 3.45 2.37 -22.35
N ILE A 132 3.63 1.07 -22.11
CA ILE A 132 4.12 0.11 -23.11
C ILE A 132 2.95 -0.37 -23.99
N GLY A 133 1.80 -0.65 -23.38
CA GLY A 133 0.64 -1.14 -24.10
C GLY A 133 -0.44 -1.68 -23.16
N VAL A 134 -1.23 -2.61 -23.71
CA VAL A 134 -2.26 -3.34 -22.96
C VAL A 134 -1.94 -4.83 -23.04
N GLU A 135 -1.92 -5.51 -21.91
CA GLU A 135 -1.63 -6.94 -21.80
C GLU A 135 -2.66 -7.63 -20.90
N THR A 136 -2.75 -8.96 -21.04
CA THR A 136 -3.63 -9.76 -20.18
C THR A 136 -2.85 -10.33 -19.02
N VAL A 137 -3.28 -10.04 -17.79
CA VAL A 137 -2.73 -10.60 -16.54
C VAL A 137 -3.88 -11.25 -15.77
N ALA A 138 -3.72 -12.52 -15.38
CA ALA A 138 -4.76 -13.29 -14.69
C ALA A 138 -6.15 -13.22 -15.37
N GLY A 139 -6.19 -13.23 -16.71
CA GLY A 139 -7.42 -13.15 -17.50
C GLY A 139 -8.05 -11.75 -17.58
N ARG A 140 -7.37 -10.70 -17.11
CA ARG A 140 -7.88 -9.33 -17.04
C ARG A 140 -7.04 -8.39 -17.89
N SER A 141 -7.69 -7.39 -18.52
CA SER A 141 -7.02 -6.37 -19.34
C SER A 141 -6.30 -5.36 -18.45
N CYS A 142 -4.99 -5.26 -18.61
CA CYS A 142 -4.12 -4.38 -17.83
C CYS A 142 -3.33 -3.43 -18.71
N ASP A 143 -3.22 -2.19 -18.29
CA ASP A 143 -2.28 -1.23 -18.86
C ASP A 143 -0.89 -1.58 -18.34
N HIS A 144 0.05 -1.83 -19.25
CA HIS A 144 1.46 -2.10 -18.93
C HIS A 144 2.25 -0.80 -18.97
N TRP A 145 2.94 -0.51 -17.87
CA TRP A 145 3.80 0.66 -17.69
C TRP A 145 5.21 0.24 -17.33
N GLU A 146 6.19 0.96 -17.86
CA GLU A 146 7.60 0.81 -17.54
C GLU A 146 8.12 2.08 -16.88
N PHE A 147 8.88 1.89 -15.82
CA PHE A 147 9.59 2.94 -15.09
C PHE A 147 11.08 2.65 -15.17
N ASP A 148 11.88 3.66 -15.47
CA ASP A 148 13.32 3.57 -15.43
C ASP A 148 13.88 4.67 -14.52
N HIS A 149 14.59 4.25 -13.47
CA HIS A 149 15.33 5.11 -12.57
C HIS A 149 16.82 4.80 -12.69
N GLN A 150 17.53 5.61 -13.45
CA GLN A 150 19.00 5.49 -13.63
C GLN A 150 19.43 4.07 -14.04
N GLY A 151 18.72 3.46 -14.97
CA GLY A 151 18.99 2.11 -15.47
C GLY A 151 18.40 0.97 -14.63
N THR A 152 17.65 1.28 -13.56
CA THR A 152 16.88 0.29 -12.82
C THR A 152 15.44 0.31 -13.33
N VAL A 153 15.06 -0.76 -14.04
CA VAL A 153 13.75 -0.88 -14.67
C VAL A 153 12.77 -1.58 -13.74
N ALA A 154 11.56 -1.02 -13.63
CA ALA A 154 10.41 -1.66 -13.01
C ALA A 154 9.23 -1.67 -13.98
N ASN A 155 8.45 -2.72 -13.95
CA ASN A 155 7.25 -2.88 -14.77
C ASN A 155 6.04 -3.10 -13.89
N ILE A 156 4.91 -2.47 -14.26
CA ILE A 156 3.65 -2.59 -13.54
C ILE A 156 2.49 -2.80 -14.52
N TRP A 157 1.59 -3.71 -14.19
CA TRP A 157 0.37 -4.00 -14.97
C TRP A 157 -0.84 -3.61 -14.14
N VAL A 158 -1.49 -2.53 -14.51
CA VAL A 158 -2.63 -1.95 -13.81
C VAL A 158 -3.92 -2.39 -14.48
N ASP A 159 -4.78 -3.12 -13.75
CA ASP A 159 -6.10 -3.52 -14.22
C ASP A 159 -6.96 -2.29 -14.53
N GLN A 160 -7.52 -2.26 -15.74
CA GLN A 160 -8.27 -1.10 -16.24
C GLN A 160 -9.57 -0.84 -15.47
N LYS A 161 -10.18 -1.89 -14.89
CA LYS A 161 -11.44 -1.79 -14.15
C LYS A 161 -11.21 -1.58 -12.66
N LEU A 162 -10.33 -2.38 -12.05
CA LEU A 162 -10.03 -2.29 -10.61
C LEU A 162 -9.24 -1.03 -10.26
N ARG A 163 -8.50 -0.48 -11.23
CA ARG A 163 -7.56 0.60 -11.00
C ARG A 163 -6.51 0.21 -9.95
N PHE A 164 -6.02 -1.02 -10.07
CA PHE A 164 -5.09 -1.62 -9.12
C PHE A 164 -4.05 -2.49 -9.86
N PRO A 165 -2.78 -2.51 -9.40
CA PRO A 165 -1.75 -3.35 -9.98
C PRO A 165 -2.05 -4.84 -9.76
N LEU A 166 -2.12 -5.62 -10.83
CA LEU A 166 -2.21 -7.09 -10.75
C LEU A 166 -0.85 -7.76 -10.85
N LYS A 167 0.15 -7.07 -11.40
CA LYS A 167 1.52 -7.57 -11.46
C LYS A 167 2.49 -6.39 -11.36
N THR A 168 3.55 -6.59 -10.60
CA THR A 168 4.69 -5.68 -10.52
C THR A 168 5.97 -6.50 -10.60
N VAL A 169 6.90 -6.06 -11.44
CA VAL A 169 8.21 -6.68 -11.57
C VAL A 169 9.25 -5.60 -11.37
N THR A 170 10.11 -5.80 -10.39
CA THR A 170 11.27 -4.98 -10.11
C THR A 170 12.54 -5.83 -10.27
N LYS A 171 13.70 -5.21 -10.09
CA LYS A 171 14.98 -5.95 -10.07
C LYS A 171 15.00 -7.08 -9.05
N ASP A 172 14.39 -6.86 -7.88
CA ASP A 172 14.55 -7.73 -6.72
C ASP A 172 13.27 -8.51 -6.35
N ALA A 173 12.12 -8.15 -6.95
CA ALA A 173 10.84 -8.75 -6.57
C ALA A 173 9.85 -8.83 -7.72
N THR A 174 9.02 -9.87 -7.70
CA THR A 174 7.82 -10.00 -8.51
C THR A 174 6.63 -10.17 -7.58
N VAL A 175 5.61 -9.34 -7.74
CA VAL A 175 4.30 -9.47 -7.10
C VAL A 175 3.28 -9.81 -8.16
N THR A 176 2.44 -10.81 -7.91
CA THR A 176 1.37 -11.22 -8.83
C THR A 176 0.08 -11.48 -8.07
N LEU A 177 -1.03 -10.96 -8.59
CA LEU A 177 -2.38 -11.26 -8.10
C LEU A 177 -3.07 -12.22 -9.06
N SER A 178 -3.82 -13.16 -8.50
CA SER A 178 -4.67 -14.12 -9.23
C SER A 178 -6.00 -14.32 -8.50
N ASP A 179 -6.92 -15.08 -9.08
CA ASP A 179 -8.24 -15.38 -8.49
C ASP A 179 -8.98 -14.16 -7.95
N VAL A 180 -8.96 -13.08 -8.74
CA VAL A 180 -9.58 -11.80 -8.39
C VAL A 180 -11.10 -11.95 -8.30
N LYS A 181 -11.66 -11.59 -7.16
CA LYS A 181 -13.10 -11.54 -6.88
C LYS A 181 -13.50 -10.12 -6.55
N GLU A 182 -14.25 -9.48 -7.45
CA GLU A 182 -14.77 -8.14 -7.22
C GLU A 182 -15.90 -8.15 -6.19
N GLY A 183 -16.01 -7.09 -5.43
CA GLY A 183 -17.03 -6.86 -4.42
C GLY A 183 -16.47 -6.53 -3.04
N GLU A 184 -17.36 -6.07 -2.18
CA GLU A 184 -17.01 -5.72 -0.79
C GLU A 184 -16.66 -6.98 0.02
N SER A 185 -15.70 -6.81 0.90
CA SER A 185 -15.34 -7.79 1.92
C SER A 185 -15.96 -7.39 3.27
N ASP A 186 -16.08 -8.31 4.19
CA ASP A 186 -16.58 -8.04 5.54
C ASP A 186 -15.73 -6.94 6.20
N ALA A 187 -16.37 -5.89 6.70
CA ALA A 187 -15.70 -4.76 7.33
C ALA A 187 -14.88 -5.15 8.57
N SER A 188 -15.23 -6.25 9.24
CA SER A 188 -14.46 -6.77 10.38
C SER A 188 -13.05 -7.22 10.00
N LEU A 189 -12.81 -7.57 8.73
CA LEU A 189 -11.49 -7.93 8.23
C LEU A 189 -10.49 -6.78 8.35
N PHE A 190 -10.96 -5.53 8.33
CA PHE A 190 -10.13 -4.34 8.37
C PHE A 190 -10.01 -3.73 9.77
N GLN A 191 -10.35 -4.51 10.81
CA GLN A 191 -10.24 -4.11 12.21
C GLN A 191 -9.19 -4.94 12.94
N ILE A 192 -8.46 -4.30 13.85
CA ILE A 192 -7.59 -5.02 14.80
C ILE A 192 -8.50 -5.69 15.82
N PRO A 193 -8.40 -7.03 16.03
CA PRO A 193 -9.22 -7.70 17.03
C PRO A 193 -9.01 -7.11 18.43
N GLY A 194 -10.10 -6.97 19.21
CA GLY A 194 -10.08 -6.28 20.49
C GLY A 194 -9.23 -6.94 21.59
N ASP A 195 -8.83 -8.19 21.39
CA ASP A 195 -7.93 -8.94 22.28
C ASP A 195 -6.45 -8.83 21.90
N TYR A 196 -6.11 -8.08 20.83
CA TYR A 196 -4.73 -7.81 20.43
C TYR A 196 -4.15 -6.63 21.21
N LYS A 197 -2.87 -6.72 21.56
CA LYS A 197 -2.13 -5.66 22.25
C LYS A 197 -1.09 -5.04 21.34
N LYS A 198 -1.02 -3.71 21.33
CA LYS A 198 0.07 -3.00 20.65
C LYS A 198 1.39 -3.27 21.37
N VAL A 199 2.40 -3.67 20.61
CA VAL A 199 3.75 -3.89 21.11
C VAL A 199 4.73 -3.05 20.30
N ASN A 200 5.77 -2.55 20.95
CA ASN A 200 6.86 -1.85 20.28
C ASN A 200 7.96 -2.89 20.03
N MET A 201 8.01 -3.43 18.84
CA MET A 201 9.22 -4.12 18.42
C MET A 201 10.19 -3.07 17.91
N ASN A 202 11.19 -2.75 18.72
CA ASN A 202 12.36 -2.05 18.22
C ASN A 202 13.15 -3.13 17.43
N PRO A 203 13.15 -3.15 16.09
CA PRO A 203 13.98 -4.11 15.37
C PRO A 203 15.42 -3.66 15.54
N GLY A 204 16.07 -4.21 16.57
CA GLY A 204 17.52 -4.24 16.56
C GLY A 204 17.97 -4.83 15.21
N PRO A 205 19.10 -4.39 14.64
CA PRO A 205 19.55 -4.88 13.35
C PRO A 205 19.71 -6.42 13.44
N GLY A 206 18.76 -7.14 12.84
CA GLY A 206 18.79 -8.60 12.70
C GLY A 206 17.68 -9.42 13.36
N ALA A 207 16.67 -8.84 13.98
CA ALA A 207 15.58 -9.61 14.57
C ALA A 207 14.44 -9.86 13.57
N ILE A 208 14.65 -10.78 12.63
CA ILE A 208 13.57 -11.62 12.13
C ILE A 208 13.31 -12.63 13.25
N PRO A 209 12.06 -12.80 13.77
CA PRO A 209 11.78 -13.88 14.71
C PRO A 209 12.22 -15.18 14.06
N ALA A 210 13.13 -15.89 14.70
CA ALA A 210 13.57 -17.18 14.23
C ALA A 210 12.35 -18.10 14.14
N GLN A 211 12.09 -18.66 12.96
CA GLN A 211 11.13 -19.74 12.80
C GLN A 211 11.50 -20.86 13.79
N PRO A 212 10.52 -21.44 14.52
CA PRO A 212 10.80 -22.65 15.29
C PRO A 212 11.27 -23.71 14.32
N ARG A 213 12.47 -24.22 14.53
CA ARG A 213 12.99 -25.37 13.80
C ARG A 213 12.18 -26.61 14.17
N PRO A 214 11.94 -27.49 13.22
CA PRO A 214 11.21 -28.74 13.44
C PRO A 214 11.88 -29.64 14.48
#